data_a1cfd928cc97c1b9a629ee20d8dd637e
#
_entry.id   a1cfd928cc97c1b9a629ee20d8dd637e
#
_cell.length_a   1.000
_cell.length_b   1.000
_cell.length_c   1.000
_cell.angle_alpha   90.00
_cell.angle_beta   90.00
_cell.angle_gamma   90.00
#
_symmetry.space_group_name_H-M   'P 1'
#
loop_
_entity.id
_entity.type
_entity.pdbx_description
1 polymer ?
#
loop_
_entity_poly.entity_id
_entity_poly.type
_entity_poly.pdbx_seq_one_letter_code
_entity_poly.pdbx_strand_id
1 'polypeptide(L)'
;MNNIYTRVSIRKYQDRPVENEKTEAILRAAMQAPSAANQQPWEFYVVTDKAKLEALSKVSPYAGMTKDAPAAIVSAYRKDCAIPQYAEIDLSIAMENLWLETDAQGLGGVWLGIAPIEERMQAVERILDIPDNLRAFAIFPYGYPTEERKQQDRFDESRIHYVE
;
A
#
# COMPACT_ATOMS: atom_id res chain seq x y z
N MET A 1 9.95 -10.72 -15.48
CA MET A 1 9.31 -9.50 -16.08
C MET A 1 9.74 -8.31 -15.23
N ASN A 2 10.06 -7.16 -15.81
CA ASN A 2 10.52 -6.03 -15.00
C ASN A 2 9.30 -5.18 -14.58
N ASN A 3 8.73 -5.48 -13.41
CA ASN A 3 7.46 -4.90 -12.93
C ASN A 3 7.54 -3.38 -12.67
N ILE A 4 8.74 -2.82 -12.57
CA ILE A 4 8.92 -1.36 -12.48
C ILE A 4 8.32 -0.66 -13.70
N TYR A 5 8.39 -1.29 -14.88
CA TYR A 5 7.90 -0.72 -16.13
C TYR A 5 6.47 -1.18 -16.52
N THR A 6 5.88 -2.12 -15.77
CA THR A 6 4.54 -2.67 -16.09
C THR A 6 3.49 -2.31 -15.04
N ARG A 7 3.90 -2.14 -13.78
CA ARG A 7 2.99 -1.83 -12.69
C ARG A 7 2.16 -0.56 -12.96
N VAL A 8 0.86 -0.70 -12.81
CA VAL A 8 -0.12 0.39 -12.93
C VAL A 8 -1.11 0.39 -11.76
N SER A 9 -1.79 1.51 -11.54
CA SER A 9 -2.87 1.59 -10.55
C SER A 9 -4.12 0.91 -11.08
N ILE A 10 -4.54 -0.17 -10.41
CA ILE A 10 -5.78 -0.92 -10.70
C ILE A 10 -6.82 -0.57 -9.64
N ARG A 11 -8.06 -0.30 -10.10
CA ARG A 11 -9.18 0.13 -9.25
C ARG A 11 -10.46 -0.65 -9.50
N LYS A 12 -10.42 -1.68 -10.36
CA LYS A 12 -11.55 -2.57 -10.64
C LYS A 12 -11.08 -4.00 -10.52
N TYR A 13 -11.81 -4.78 -9.75
CA TYR A 13 -11.43 -6.11 -9.34
C TYR A 13 -12.51 -7.12 -9.69
N GLN A 14 -12.12 -8.38 -9.89
CA GLN A 14 -13.02 -9.51 -9.95
C GLN A 14 -13.58 -9.79 -8.56
N ASP A 15 -14.82 -10.28 -8.49
CA ASP A 15 -15.39 -10.84 -7.25
C ASP A 15 -14.82 -12.25 -7.02
N ARG A 16 -13.54 -12.27 -6.67
CA ARG A 16 -12.74 -13.47 -6.45
C ARG A 16 -11.78 -13.25 -5.30
N PRO A 17 -11.77 -14.11 -4.28
CA PRO A 17 -10.80 -14.02 -3.21
C PRO A 17 -9.36 -14.17 -3.74
N VAL A 18 -8.44 -13.52 -3.05
CA VAL A 18 -7.00 -13.68 -3.28
C VAL A 18 -6.50 -14.81 -2.38
N GLU A 19 -5.68 -15.69 -2.94
CA GLU A 19 -5.06 -16.81 -2.23
C GLU A 19 -4.11 -16.29 -1.12
N ASN A 20 -4.11 -16.97 0.02
CA ASN A 20 -3.28 -16.58 1.18
C ASN A 20 -1.79 -16.57 0.84
N GLU A 21 -1.34 -17.49 0.00
CA GLU A 21 0.06 -17.63 -0.44
C GLU A 21 0.52 -16.38 -1.23
N LYS A 22 -0.37 -15.82 -2.05
CA LYS A 22 -0.09 -14.59 -2.78
C LYS A 22 -0.01 -13.38 -1.83
N THR A 23 -0.94 -13.28 -0.90
CA THR A 23 -0.92 -12.24 0.13
C THR A 23 0.35 -12.32 0.97
N GLU A 24 0.78 -13.53 1.36
CA GLU A 24 2.02 -13.74 2.08
C GLU A 24 3.25 -13.33 1.25
N ALA A 25 3.30 -13.67 -0.03
CA ALA A 25 4.39 -13.26 -0.93
C ALA A 25 4.50 -11.72 -1.01
N ILE A 26 3.37 -11.03 -1.14
CA ILE A 26 3.28 -9.58 -1.17
C ILE A 26 3.81 -8.95 0.13
N LEU A 27 3.41 -9.49 1.29
CA LEU A 27 3.89 -9.01 2.60
C LEU A 27 5.38 -9.31 2.82
N ARG A 28 5.87 -10.47 2.38
CA ARG A 28 7.31 -10.79 2.40
C ARG A 28 8.13 -9.80 1.59
N ALA A 29 7.66 -9.44 0.40
CA ALA A 29 8.32 -8.44 -0.44
C ALA A 29 8.34 -7.05 0.23
N ALA A 30 7.23 -6.63 0.84
CA ALA A 30 7.17 -5.39 1.60
C ALA A 30 8.24 -5.36 2.71
N MET A 31 8.37 -6.43 3.47
CA MET A 31 9.31 -6.55 4.59
C MET A 31 10.79 -6.69 4.16
N GLN A 32 11.08 -6.87 2.85
CA GLN A 32 12.44 -6.82 2.31
C GLN A 32 12.92 -5.39 2.03
N ALA A 33 12.10 -4.39 2.29
CA ALA A 33 12.48 -3.00 2.13
C ALA A 33 13.65 -2.63 3.06
N PRO A 34 14.63 -1.83 2.62
CA PRO A 34 15.56 -1.20 3.53
C PRO A 34 14.84 -0.19 4.42
N SER A 35 15.38 0.07 5.60
CA SER A 35 14.87 1.08 6.52
C SER A 35 16.00 1.78 7.26
N ALA A 36 15.75 2.98 7.73
CA ALA A 36 16.72 3.76 8.49
C ALA A 36 17.17 2.96 9.74
N ALA A 37 18.48 2.79 9.92
CA ALA A 37 19.08 1.97 10.98
C ALA A 37 18.48 0.55 11.09
N ASN A 38 17.95 0.02 9.99
CA ASN A 38 17.23 -1.27 9.97
C ASN A 38 16.08 -1.35 10.99
N GLN A 39 15.40 -0.22 11.22
CA GLN A 39 14.37 -0.11 12.26
C GLN A 39 13.06 -0.84 11.94
N GLN A 40 12.78 -1.11 10.65
CA GLN A 40 11.63 -1.90 10.21
C GLN A 40 10.33 -1.49 10.93
N PRO A 41 9.85 -0.25 10.76
CA PRO A 41 8.80 0.32 11.60
C PRO A 41 7.40 -0.17 11.27
N TRP A 42 7.26 -0.95 10.20
CA TRP A 42 6.00 -1.34 9.58
C TRP A 42 5.22 -2.38 10.36
N GLU A 43 3.90 -2.21 10.32
CA GLU A 43 2.88 -3.17 10.68
C GLU A 43 1.87 -3.25 9.54
N PHE A 44 1.34 -4.44 9.27
CA PHE A 44 0.41 -4.65 8.16
C PHE A 44 -0.87 -5.32 8.66
N TYR A 45 -2.01 -4.76 8.28
CA TYR A 45 -3.34 -5.28 8.54
C TYR A 45 -3.93 -5.79 7.24
N VAL A 46 -4.17 -7.09 7.13
CA VAL A 46 -4.87 -7.68 5.99
C VAL A 46 -6.35 -7.68 6.27
N VAL A 47 -7.11 -6.94 5.49
CA VAL A 47 -8.55 -6.73 5.67
C VAL A 47 -9.31 -7.44 4.57
N THR A 48 -10.12 -8.44 4.93
CA THR A 48 -11.03 -9.17 4.04
C THR A 48 -12.49 -9.04 4.48
N ASP A 49 -12.74 -8.49 5.67
CA ASP A 49 -14.08 -8.22 6.17
C ASP A 49 -14.77 -7.14 5.35
N LYS A 50 -15.91 -7.48 4.76
CA LYS A 50 -16.65 -6.59 3.86
C LYS A 50 -17.13 -5.30 4.53
N ALA A 51 -17.51 -5.35 5.81
CA ALA A 51 -17.95 -4.15 6.53
C ALA A 51 -16.78 -3.21 6.79
N LYS A 52 -15.59 -3.74 7.11
CA LYS A 52 -14.37 -2.96 7.27
C LYS A 52 -13.91 -2.36 5.92
N LEU A 53 -13.94 -3.12 4.83
CA LEU A 53 -13.64 -2.61 3.47
C LEU A 53 -14.60 -1.49 3.05
N GLU A 54 -15.90 -1.65 3.32
CA GLU A 54 -16.91 -0.60 3.09
C GLU A 54 -16.63 0.66 3.94
N ALA A 55 -16.26 0.51 5.21
CA ALA A 55 -15.91 1.64 6.07
C ALA A 55 -14.63 2.34 5.58
N LEU A 56 -13.58 1.59 5.22
CA LEU A 56 -12.34 2.11 4.68
C LEU A 56 -12.54 2.86 3.36
N SER A 57 -13.52 2.47 2.55
CA SER A 57 -13.83 3.15 1.28
C SER A 57 -14.30 4.60 1.44
N LYS A 58 -14.68 4.99 2.66
CA LYS A 58 -15.25 6.31 2.99
C LYS A 58 -14.25 7.27 3.64
N VAL A 59 -13.04 6.80 3.98
CA VAL A 59 -12.04 7.63 4.70
C VAL A 59 -11.41 8.72 3.83
N SER A 60 -11.59 8.63 2.51
CA SER A 60 -11.06 9.59 1.56
C SER A 60 -11.95 9.62 0.31
N PRO A 61 -12.08 10.76 -0.37
CA PRO A 61 -12.82 10.84 -1.64
C PRO A 61 -12.21 9.97 -2.76
N TYR A 62 -10.98 9.49 -2.56
CA TYR A 62 -10.24 8.66 -3.50
C TYR A 62 -10.24 7.16 -3.13
N ALA A 63 -10.90 6.76 -2.04
CA ALA A 63 -10.85 5.39 -1.51
C ALA A 63 -12.03 4.50 -1.95
N GLY A 64 -12.96 5.02 -2.75
CA GLY A 64 -14.24 4.37 -3.09
C GLY A 64 -14.13 2.93 -3.61
N MET A 65 -13.05 2.58 -4.34
CA MET A 65 -12.84 1.23 -4.87
C MET A 65 -12.51 0.19 -3.80
N THR A 66 -12.16 0.60 -2.59
CA THR A 66 -11.80 -0.33 -1.51
C THR A 66 -12.93 -1.28 -1.16
N LYS A 67 -14.19 -0.82 -1.21
CA LYS A 67 -15.36 -1.67 -0.94
C LYS A 67 -15.58 -2.78 -1.97
N ASP A 68 -15.07 -2.58 -3.19
CA ASP A 68 -15.23 -3.50 -4.32
C ASP A 68 -14.02 -4.45 -4.45
N ALA A 69 -12.98 -4.25 -3.66
CA ALA A 69 -11.82 -5.12 -3.62
C ALA A 69 -12.09 -6.36 -2.75
N PRO A 70 -11.55 -7.54 -3.12
CA PRO A 70 -11.65 -8.74 -2.28
C PRO A 70 -10.84 -8.63 -1.00
N ALA A 71 -9.81 -7.79 -0.99
CA ALA A 71 -8.96 -7.54 0.17
C ALA A 71 -8.28 -6.16 0.09
N ALA A 72 -7.83 -5.67 1.24
CA ALA A 72 -6.93 -4.52 1.32
C ALA A 72 -5.83 -4.79 2.35
N ILE A 73 -4.63 -4.28 2.10
CA ILE A 73 -3.56 -4.19 3.10
C ILE A 73 -3.53 -2.75 3.60
N VAL A 74 -3.68 -2.58 4.90
CA VAL A 74 -3.46 -1.29 5.55
C VAL A 74 -2.10 -1.33 6.23
N SER A 75 -1.23 -0.41 5.87
CA SER A 75 0.07 -0.25 6.51
C SER A 75 0.02 0.78 7.61
N ALA A 76 0.73 0.51 8.68
CA ALA A 76 0.91 1.39 9.83
C ALA A 76 2.37 1.35 10.28
N TYR A 77 2.80 2.33 11.05
CA TYR A 77 4.14 2.38 11.62
C TYR A 77 4.14 2.57 13.13
N ARG A 78 5.16 2.03 13.78
CA ARG A 78 5.40 2.22 15.21
C ARG A 78 5.94 3.60 15.49
N LYS A 79 5.35 4.31 16.47
CA LYS A 79 5.79 5.63 16.91
C LYS A 79 7.13 5.60 17.66
N ASP A 80 7.42 4.50 18.32
CA ASP A 80 8.58 4.27 19.20
C ASP A 80 9.76 3.59 18.49
N CYS A 81 9.81 3.65 17.16
CA CYS A 81 10.96 3.15 16.40
C CYS A 81 12.20 4.04 16.61
N ALA A 82 13.39 3.52 16.28
CA ALA A 82 14.66 4.15 16.61
C ALA A 82 14.84 5.56 16.00
N ILE A 83 14.29 5.79 14.82
CA ILE A 83 14.37 7.09 14.11
C ILE A 83 12.97 7.40 13.54
N PRO A 84 12.03 7.89 14.37
CA PRO A 84 10.62 8.08 13.96
C PRO A 84 10.43 8.98 12.74
N GLN A 85 11.33 9.94 12.51
CA GLN A 85 11.28 10.87 11.37
C GLN A 85 11.37 10.16 10.02
N TYR A 86 11.93 8.95 9.97
CA TYR A 86 12.06 8.14 8.76
C TYR A 86 10.97 7.09 8.60
N ALA A 87 10.08 6.91 9.58
CA ALA A 87 9.08 5.83 9.56
C ALA A 87 8.19 5.85 8.30
N GLU A 88 7.71 7.03 7.89
CA GLU A 88 6.89 7.16 6.68
C GLU A 88 7.71 6.96 5.40
N ILE A 89 8.99 7.33 5.40
CA ILE A 89 9.92 7.09 4.29
C ILE A 89 10.17 5.58 4.15
N ASP A 90 10.48 4.90 5.25
CA ASP A 90 10.69 3.45 5.28
C ASP A 90 9.43 2.70 4.79
N LEU A 91 8.24 3.13 5.25
CA LEU A 91 6.98 2.56 4.77
C LEU A 91 6.74 2.82 3.28
N SER A 92 7.17 3.96 2.76
CA SER A 92 7.03 4.27 1.33
C SER A 92 7.80 3.27 0.47
N ILE A 93 9.00 2.88 0.91
CA ILE A 93 9.81 1.87 0.23
C ILE A 93 9.14 0.49 0.33
N ALA A 94 8.67 0.12 1.54
CA ALA A 94 7.97 -1.14 1.75
C ALA A 94 6.69 -1.24 0.90
N MET A 95 5.94 -0.16 0.78
CA MET A 95 4.72 -0.09 -0.03
C MET A 95 5.01 -0.20 -1.53
N GLU A 96 6.12 0.32 -2.03
CA GLU A 96 6.49 0.12 -3.45
C GLU A 96 6.89 -1.34 -3.71
N ASN A 97 7.66 -1.97 -2.83
CA ASN A 97 7.95 -3.41 -2.92
C ASN A 97 6.67 -4.26 -2.91
N LEU A 98 5.74 -3.94 -2.00
CA LEU A 98 4.42 -4.57 -1.93
C LEU A 98 3.67 -4.45 -3.27
N TRP A 99 3.68 -3.29 -3.86
CA TRP A 99 2.97 -3.04 -5.11
C TRP A 99 3.60 -3.76 -6.30
N LEU A 100 4.92 -3.76 -6.39
CA LEU A 100 5.65 -4.49 -7.44
C LEU A 100 5.40 -5.99 -7.34
N GLU A 101 5.41 -6.56 -6.14
CA GLU A 101 5.12 -7.98 -5.95
C GLU A 101 3.65 -8.30 -6.25
N THR A 102 2.71 -7.39 -5.94
CA THR A 102 1.29 -7.55 -6.32
C THR A 102 1.16 -7.72 -7.84
N ASP A 103 1.84 -6.90 -8.63
CA ASP A 103 1.88 -7.02 -10.10
C ASP A 103 2.53 -8.34 -10.53
N ALA A 104 3.62 -8.77 -9.87
CA ALA A 104 4.31 -10.02 -10.15
C ALA A 104 3.43 -11.26 -9.92
N GLN A 105 2.54 -11.19 -8.93
CA GLN A 105 1.57 -12.25 -8.62
C GLN A 105 0.37 -12.29 -9.59
N GLY A 106 0.34 -11.44 -10.62
CA GLY A 106 -0.78 -11.31 -11.57
C GLY A 106 -2.01 -10.65 -10.96
N LEU A 107 -1.82 -9.90 -9.89
CA LEU A 107 -2.83 -9.09 -9.22
C LEU A 107 -2.66 -7.62 -9.60
N GLY A 108 -3.61 -6.80 -9.19
CA GLY A 108 -3.51 -5.35 -9.30
C GLY A 108 -3.98 -4.68 -8.03
N GLY A 109 -3.47 -3.48 -7.80
CA GLY A 109 -3.87 -2.69 -6.65
C GLY A 109 -3.58 -1.21 -6.85
N VAL A 110 -3.89 -0.42 -5.85
CA VAL A 110 -3.60 1.01 -5.86
C VAL A 110 -3.24 1.50 -4.45
N TRP A 111 -2.21 2.31 -4.35
CA TRP A 111 -1.86 2.98 -3.11
C TRP A 111 -2.80 4.17 -2.89
N LEU A 112 -3.49 4.17 -1.77
CA LEU A 112 -4.33 5.27 -1.29
C LEU A 112 -3.61 5.96 -0.14
N GLY A 113 -3.23 7.22 -0.35
CA GLY A 113 -2.54 8.03 0.65
C GLY A 113 -3.47 8.41 1.80
N ILE A 114 -3.10 7.97 3.00
CA ILE A 114 -3.77 8.30 4.27
C ILE A 114 -2.92 9.30 5.03
N ALA A 115 -1.70 8.93 5.39
CA ALA A 115 -0.73 9.89 5.91
C ALA A 115 -0.29 10.87 4.80
N PRO A 116 0.06 12.12 5.15
CA PRO A 116 0.13 12.71 6.49
C PRO A 116 -1.18 13.41 6.93
N ILE A 117 -2.34 13.05 6.38
CA ILE A 117 -3.61 13.73 6.66
C ILE A 117 -4.21 13.13 7.94
N GLU A 118 -4.07 13.85 9.05
CA GLU A 118 -4.42 13.41 10.41
C GLU A 118 -5.85 12.85 10.51
N GLU A 119 -6.84 13.55 9.92
CA GLU A 119 -8.23 13.10 9.93
C GLU A 119 -8.42 11.72 9.30
N ARG A 120 -7.71 11.45 8.19
CA ARG A 120 -7.76 10.15 7.50
C ARG A 120 -7.07 9.06 8.32
N MET A 121 -5.92 9.40 8.90
CA MET A 121 -5.16 8.46 9.76
C MET A 121 -6.02 8.01 10.92
N GLN A 122 -6.60 8.94 11.68
CA GLN A 122 -7.50 8.64 12.80
C GLN A 122 -8.75 7.87 12.38
N ALA A 123 -9.31 8.15 11.20
CA ALA A 123 -10.46 7.40 10.70
C ALA A 123 -10.12 5.93 10.46
N VAL A 124 -8.97 5.64 9.82
CA VAL A 124 -8.47 4.27 9.59
C VAL A 124 -8.15 3.58 10.93
N GLU A 125 -7.48 4.28 11.85
CA GLU A 125 -7.12 3.79 13.17
C GLU A 125 -8.36 3.34 13.95
N ARG A 126 -9.44 4.13 13.95
CA ARG A 126 -10.71 3.75 14.58
C ARG A 126 -11.40 2.57 13.89
N ILE A 127 -11.42 2.51 12.56
CA ILE A 127 -12.07 1.42 11.81
C ILE A 127 -11.42 0.07 12.11
N LEU A 128 -10.10 0.04 12.22
CA LEU A 128 -9.33 -1.19 12.39
C LEU A 128 -8.89 -1.46 13.83
N ASP A 129 -9.30 -0.62 14.78
CA ASP A 129 -8.91 -0.72 16.19
C ASP A 129 -7.37 -0.75 16.34
N ILE A 130 -6.68 0.10 15.56
CA ILE A 130 -5.22 0.20 15.59
C ILE A 130 -4.78 0.78 16.93
N PRO A 131 -3.87 0.13 17.67
CA PRO A 131 -3.46 0.60 18.98
C PRO A 131 -2.69 1.93 18.93
N ASP A 132 -2.75 2.70 20.01
CA ASP A 132 -2.23 4.06 20.11
C ASP A 132 -0.73 4.21 19.84
N ASN A 133 0.05 3.14 19.95
CA ASN A 133 1.49 3.15 19.63
C ASN A 133 1.79 3.04 18.13
N LEU A 134 0.76 2.87 17.31
CA LEU A 134 0.88 2.83 15.85
C LEU A 134 0.20 4.03 15.20
N ARG A 135 0.56 4.30 13.95
CA ARG A 135 -0.10 5.30 13.09
C ARG A 135 -0.42 4.70 11.73
N ALA A 136 -1.64 4.87 11.28
CA ALA A 136 -2.05 4.44 9.94
C ALA A 136 -1.31 5.25 8.86
N PHE A 137 -0.83 4.57 7.81
CA PHE A 137 -0.03 5.20 6.76
C PHE A 137 -0.72 5.19 5.39
N ALA A 138 -1.12 4.02 4.92
CA ALA A 138 -1.75 3.87 3.61
C ALA A 138 -2.76 2.72 3.59
N ILE A 139 -3.70 2.76 2.65
CA ILE A 139 -4.58 1.65 2.30
C ILE A 139 -4.19 1.16 0.90
N PHE A 140 -4.06 -0.14 0.72
CA PHE A 140 -3.77 -0.78 -0.55
C PHE A 140 -4.83 -1.84 -0.86
N PRO A 141 -5.97 -1.47 -1.48
CA PRO A 141 -6.91 -2.44 -2.01
C PRO A 141 -6.29 -3.18 -3.20
N TYR A 142 -6.47 -4.50 -3.25
CA TYR A 142 -5.89 -5.35 -4.29
C TYR A 142 -6.76 -6.56 -4.60
N GLY A 143 -6.55 -7.12 -5.78
CA GLY A 143 -7.29 -8.29 -6.26
C GLY A 143 -6.97 -8.59 -7.72
N TYR A 144 -7.69 -9.51 -8.33
CA TYR A 144 -7.57 -9.82 -9.74
C TYR A 144 -8.17 -8.69 -10.57
N PRO A 145 -7.40 -8.06 -11.50
CA PRO A 145 -7.90 -6.91 -12.25
C PRO A 145 -8.98 -7.31 -13.26
N THR A 146 -9.98 -6.44 -13.45
CA THR A 146 -10.93 -6.50 -14.56
C THR A 146 -10.70 -5.42 -15.59
N GLU A 147 -9.64 -4.63 -15.43
CA GLU A 147 -9.24 -3.57 -16.35
C GLU A 147 -7.78 -3.73 -16.75
N GLU A 148 -7.47 -3.33 -17.97
CA GLU A 148 -6.10 -3.21 -18.43
C GLU A 148 -5.71 -1.74 -18.51
N ARG A 149 -4.51 -1.40 -18.07
CA ARG A 149 -3.95 -0.06 -18.15
C ARG A 149 -2.53 -0.13 -18.69
N LYS A 150 -2.17 0.83 -19.53
CA LYS A 150 -0.79 0.96 -20.01
C LYS A 150 0.01 1.82 -19.06
N GLN A 151 1.25 1.42 -18.79
CA GLN A 151 2.23 2.26 -18.10
C GLN A 151 2.55 3.47 -18.98
N GLN A 152 2.76 4.60 -18.33
CA GLN A 152 3.23 5.82 -18.99
C GLN A 152 4.75 5.85 -18.98
N ASP A 153 5.35 6.30 -20.08
CA ASP A 153 6.74 6.71 -20.05
C ASP A 153 6.86 8.03 -19.28
N ARG A 154 7.64 7.99 -18.20
CA ARG A 154 7.85 9.12 -17.30
C ARG A 154 9.29 9.61 -17.28
N PHE A 155 10.13 9.04 -18.14
CA PHE A 155 11.51 9.50 -18.24
C PHE A 155 11.54 10.94 -18.74
N ASP A 156 12.27 11.78 -18.04
CA ASP A 156 12.42 13.20 -18.35
C ASP A 156 13.88 13.60 -18.08
N GLU A 157 14.65 13.68 -19.16
CA GLU A 157 16.07 13.98 -19.11
C GLU A 157 16.37 15.36 -18.48
N SER A 158 15.43 16.31 -18.59
CA SER A 158 15.58 17.64 -18.00
C SER A 158 15.66 17.65 -16.47
N ARG A 159 15.28 16.53 -15.82
CA ARG A 159 15.36 16.33 -14.37
C ARG A 159 16.67 15.70 -13.91
N ILE A 160 17.59 15.45 -14.83
CA ILE A 160 18.90 14.85 -14.52
C ILE A 160 19.95 15.95 -14.58
N HIS A 161 20.66 16.12 -13.49
CA HIS A 161 21.72 17.12 -13.37
C HIS A 161 23.05 16.41 -13.12
N TYR A 162 24.00 16.57 -14.06
CA TYR A 162 25.35 16.06 -13.91
C TYR A 162 26.19 17.14 -13.25
N VAL A 163 26.84 16.81 -12.14
CA VAL A 163 27.77 17.71 -11.42
C VAL A 163 29.15 17.10 -11.55
N GLU A 164 30.03 17.81 -12.28
CA GLU A 164 31.43 17.41 -12.54
C GLU A 164 32.40 18.14 -11.64
#